data_f893fb23ff5ccfbde957c384b12c8170
#
_entry.id   f893fb23ff5ccfbde957c384b12c8170
#
_cell.length_a   1.000
_cell.length_b   1.000
_cell.length_c   1.000
_cell.angle_alpha   90.00
_cell.angle_beta   90.00
_cell.angle_gamma   90.00
#
_symmetry.space_group_name_H-M   'P 1'
#
loop_
_entity.id
_entity.type
_entity.pdbx_description
1 polymer ?
#
loop_
_entity_poly.entity_id
_entity_poly.type
_entity_poly.pdbx_seq_one_letter_code
_entity_poly.pdbx_strand_id
1 'polypeptide(L)'
;METDLKKIVGHRLQMLRMEKNLTQEQMGEKLNLSTSAYCKIEYGETDLTLTRLNKIAEVLNMYALELFNKIDGNVYVNNSGTIGTNIGVAKDCSSVHIEAADDLRELIKANSRLLDMLYKRIELLENKVLL
;
A
#
# COMPACT_ATOMS: atom_id res chain seq x y z
N MET A 1 -10.87 -7.20 -21.45
CA MET A 1 -10.41 -6.10 -20.59
C MET A 1 -11.38 -5.78 -19.48
N GLU A 2 -12.61 -5.50 -19.78
CA GLU A 2 -13.61 -5.12 -18.78
C GLU A 2 -13.89 -6.23 -17.75
N THR A 3 -13.97 -7.45 -18.21
CA THR A 3 -14.19 -8.62 -17.33
C THR A 3 -13.01 -8.87 -16.39
N ASP A 4 -11.81 -8.60 -16.84
CA ASP A 4 -10.62 -8.80 -16.04
C ASP A 4 -10.48 -7.74 -14.95
N LEU A 5 -10.85 -6.49 -15.24
CA LEU A 5 -10.83 -5.42 -14.24
C LEU A 5 -11.78 -5.71 -13.09
N LYS A 6 -13.00 -6.16 -13.35
CA LYS A 6 -13.97 -6.53 -12.33
C LYS A 6 -13.45 -7.66 -11.43
N LYS A 7 -12.80 -8.65 -12.00
CA LYS A 7 -12.20 -9.76 -11.26
C LYS A 7 -11.04 -9.31 -10.39
N ILE A 8 -10.17 -8.45 -10.91
CA ILE A 8 -9.06 -7.89 -10.16
C ILE A 8 -9.56 -7.09 -8.97
N VAL A 9 -10.51 -6.20 -9.20
CA VAL A 9 -11.11 -5.38 -8.14
C VAL A 9 -11.80 -6.26 -7.10
N GLY A 10 -12.59 -7.23 -7.54
CA GLY A 10 -13.28 -8.16 -6.65
C GLY A 10 -12.30 -8.97 -5.78
N HIS A 11 -11.23 -9.46 -6.37
CA HIS A 11 -10.20 -10.19 -5.64
C HIS A 11 -9.51 -9.32 -4.58
N ARG A 12 -9.20 -8.08 -4.91
CA ARG A 12 -8.59 -7.14 -3.96
C ARG A 12 -9.53 -6.78 -2.81
N LEU A 13 -10.82 -6.63 -3.09
CA LEU A 13 -11.84 -6.45 -2.04
C LEU A 13 -11.90 -7.65 -1.11
N GLN A 14 -11.82 -8.85 -1.66
CA GLN A 14 -11.76 -10.08 -0.87
C GLN A 14 -10.55 -10.07 0.07
N MET A 15 -9.39 -9.71 -0.42
CA MET A 15 -8.17 -9.62 0.40
C MET A 15 -8.30 -8.61 1.52
N LEU A 16 -8.83 -7.42 1.24
CA LEU A 16 -9.06 -6.38 2.24
C LEU A 16 -10.07 -6.82 3.30
N ARG A 17 -11.14 -7.49 2.88
CA ARG A 17 -12.12 -8.08 3.80
C ARG A 17 -11.45 -9.08 4.74
N MET A 18 -10.65 -9.98 4.20
CA MET A 18 -9.95 -11.00 4.98
C MET A 18 -8.94 -10.38 5.97
N GLU A 19 -8.29 -9.29 5.60
CA GLU A 19 -7.41 -8.54 6.50
C GLU A 19 -8.17 -7.98 7.71
N LYS A 20 -9.43 -7.63 7.53
CA LYS A 20 -10.31 -7.15 8.61
C LYS A 20 -11.02 -8.30 9.35
N ASN A 21 -10.70 -9.54 9.03
CA ASN A 21 -11.32 -10.74 9.63
C ASN A 21 -12.86 -10.77 9.49
N LEU A 22 -13.35 -10.27 8.37
CA LEU A 22 -14.78 -10.27 8.05
C LEU A 22 -15.12 -11.42 7.09
N THR A 23 -16.26 -12.06 7.33
CA THR A 23 -16.81 -13.05 6.40
C THR A 23 -17.61 -12.35 5.29
N GLN A 24 -17.86 -13.05 4.19
CA GLN A 24 -18.73 -12.56 3.11
C GLN A 24 -20.14 -12.26 3.61
N GLU A 25 -20.65 -13.08 4.51
CA GLU A 25 -21.95 -12.87 5.15
C GLU A 25 -21.97 -11.58 5.98
N GLN A 26 -20.95 -11.35 6.80
CA GLN A 26 -20.81 -10.13 7.60
C GLN A 26 -20.71 -8.88 6.74
N MET A 27 -19.97 -8.95 5.64
CA MET A 27 -19.90 -7.82 4.70
C MET A 27 -21.24 -7.55 4.03
N GLY A 28 -21.95 -8.59 3.63
CA GLY A 28 -23.29 -8.47 3.06
C GLY A 28 -24.25 -7.79 4.04
N GLU A 29 -24.28 -8.22 5.28
CA GLU A 29 -25.13 -7.64 6.32
C GLU A 29 -24.84 -6.15 6.53
N LYS A 30 -23.57 -5.78 6.63
CA LYS A 30 -23.15 -4.38 6.83
C LYS A 30 -23.45 -3.49 5.63
N LEU A 31 -23.53 -4.05 4.44
CA LEU A 31 -23.87 -3.36 3.20
C LEU A 31 -25.35 -3.42 2.84
N ASN A 32 -26.18 -4.06 3.66
CA ASN A 32 -27.58 -4.37 3.36
C ASN A 32 -27.74 -5.17 2.05
N LEU A 33 -26.85 -6.12 1.84
CA LEU A 33 -26.86 -7.04 0.71
C LEU A 33 -27.00 -8.48 1.19
N SER A 34 -27.57 -9.32 0.35
CA SER A 34 -27.49 -10.77 0.59
C SER A 34 -26.04 -11.23 0.43
N THR A 35 -25.69 -12.34 1.09
CA THR A 35 -24.37 -12.95 0.93
C THR A 35 -24.07 -13.24 -0.53
N SER A 36 -25.06 -13.77 -1.27
CA SER A 36 -24.92 -14.04 -2.71
C SER A 36 -24.64 -12.79 -3.53
N ALA A 37 -25.33 -11.69 -3.24
CA ALA A 37 -25.11 -10.41 -3.93
C ALA A 37 -23.70 -9.85 -3.66
N TYR A 38 -23.23 -9.94 -2.44
CA TYR A 38 -21.88 -9.52 -2.09
C TYR A 38 -20.82 -10.43 -2.75
N CYS A 39 -21.02 -11.73 -2.74
CA CYS A 39 -20.11 -12.68 -3.39
C CYS A 39 -19.92 -12.39 -4.87
N LYS A 40 -20.98 -11.97 -5.56
CA LYS A 40 -20.90 -11.57 -6.97
C LYS A 40 -20.00 -10.37 -7.20
N ILE A 41 -19.92 -9.47 -6.23
CA ILE A 41 -18.97 -8.33 -6.29
C ILE A 41 -17.53 -8.86 -6.22
N GLU A 42 -17.23 -9.74 -5.28
CA GLU A 42 -15.88 -10.31 -5.13
C GLU A 42 -15.47 -11.19 -6.33
N TYR A 43 -16.43 -11.88 -6.95
CA TYR A 43 -16.16 -12.71 -8.12
C TYR A 43 -16.07 -11.92 -9.44
N GLY A 44 -16.33 -10.61 -9.39
CA GLY A 44 -16.27 -9.76 -10.57
C GLY A 44 -17.46 -9.90 -11.50
N GLU A 45 -18.58 -10.40 -11.02
CA GLU A 45 -19.83 -10.57 -11.78
C GLU A 45 -20.71 -9.31 -11.79
N THR A 46 -20.51 -8.43 -10.80
CA THR A 46 -21.34 -7.24 -10.60
C THR A 46 -20.50 -5.99 -10.69
N ASP A 47 -21.02 -4.97 -11.35
CA ASP A 47 -20.40 -3.65 -11.40
C ASP A 47 -20.39 -3.00 -10.02
N LEU A 48 -19.29 -2.32 -9.72
CA LEU A 48 -19.11 -1.58 -8.49
C LEU A 48 -19.33 -0.09 -8.74
N THR A 49 -20.41 0.45 -8.19
CA THR A 49 -20.68 1.88 -8.25
C THR A 49 -19.84 2.64 -7.24
N LEU A 50 -19.62 3.93 -7.47
CA LEU A 50 -18.89 4.79 -6.53
C LEU A 50 -19.60 4.88 -5.18
N THR A 51 -20.94 4.92 -5.17
CA THR A 51 -21.73 4.92 -3.93
C THR A 51 -21.49 3.64 -3.14
N ARG A 52 -21.45 2.50 -3.81
CA ARG A 52 -21.18 1.20 -3.16
C ARG A 52 -19.73 1.11 -2.68
N LEU A 53 -18.79 1.62 -3.46
CA LEU A 53 -17.38 1.72 -3.07
C LEU A 53 -17.24 2.50 -1.76
N ASN A 54 -17.91 3.64 -1.64
CA ASN A 54 -17.91 4.45 -0.43
C ASN A 54 -18.49 3.70 0.78
N LYS A 55 -19.57 2.96 0.60
CA LYS A 55 -20.16 2.14 1.67
C LYS A 55 -19.21 1.02 2.11
N ILE A 56 -18.55 0.36 1.16
CA ILE A 56 -17.55 -0.66 1.47
C ILE A 56 -16.39 -0.05 2.26
N ALA A 57 -15.92 1.12 1.87
CA ALA A 57 -14.87 1.83 2.58
C ALA A 57 -15.28 2.15 4.03
N GLU A 58 -16.48 2.61 4.26
CA GLU A 58 -17.02 2.85 5.60
C GLU A 58 -17.01 1.59 6.46
N VAL A 59 -17.44 0.46 5.89
CA VAL A 59 -17.44 -0.84 6.59
C VAL A 59 -16.01 -1.27 6.93
N LEU A 60 -15.06 -1.03 6.05
CA LEU A 60 -13.65 -1.36 6.25
C LEU A 60 -12.90 -0.29 7.08
N ASN A 61 -13.62 0.72 7.55
CA ASN A 61 -13.08 1.80 8.37
C ASN A 61 -11.94 2.56 7.68
N MET A 62 -12.14 2.93 6.44
CA MET A 62 -11.20 3.71 5.66
C MET A 62 -11.94 4.73 4.77
N TYR A 63 -11.22 5.70 4.24
CA TYR A 63 -11.80 6.65 3.30
C TYR A 63 -11.96 6.00 1.91
N ALA A 64 -12.98 6.45 1.17
CA ALA A 64 -13.26 5.92 -0.18
C ALA A 64 -12.05 6.04 -1.11
N LEU A 65 -11.33 7.15 -1.05
CA LEU A 65 -10.14 7.36 -1.87
C LEU A 65 -9.00 6.42 -1.47
N GLU A 66 -8.84 6.15 -0.19
CA GLU A 66 -7.89 5.17 0.33
C GLU A 66 -8.23 3.76 -0.18
N LEU A 67 -9.50 3.37 -0.12
CA LEU A 67 -9.96 2.09 -0.66
C LEU A 67 -9.66 2.00 -2.16
N PHE A 68 -9.95 3.05 -2.91
CA PHE A 68 -9.69 3.12 -4.34
C PHE A 68 -8.20 2.90 -4.64
N ASN A 69 -7.32 3.56 -3.91
CA ASN A 69 -5.87 3.41 -4.07
C ASN A 69 -5.41 1.99 -3.77
N LYS A 70 -5.96 1.36 -2.73
CA LYS A 70 -5.65 -0.03 -2.38
C LYS A 70 -6.13 -1.02 -3.46
N ILE A 71 -7.26 -0.74 -4.08
CA ILE A 71 -7.79 -1.55 -5.17
C ILE A 71 -6.95 -1.40 -6.44
N ASP A 72 -6.56 -0.17 -6.76
CA ASP A 72 -5.77 0.12 -7.95
C ASP A 72 -4.36 -0.47 -7.89
N GLY A 73 -3.83 -0.62 -6.69
CA GLY A 73 -2.49 -1.18 -6.46
C GLY A 73 -1.35 -0.27 -6.90
N ASN A 74 -1.65 0.95 -7.28
CA ASN A 74 -0.65 1.94 -7.63
C ASN A 74 -0.18 2.70 -6.40
N VAL A 75 1.11 2.85 -6.28
CA VAL A 75 1.72 3.69 -5.26
C VAL A 75 1.74 5.12 -5.79
N TYR A 76 0.82 5.94 -5.32
CA TYR A 76 0.87 7.36 -5.64
C TYR A 76 1.88 8.04 -4.73
N VAL A 77 3.00 8.42 -5.29
CA VAL A 77 3.98 9.26 -4.60
C VAL A 77 3.44 10.69 -4.64
N ASN A 78 2.93 11.14 -3.52
CA ASN A 78 2.57 12.54 -3.37
C ASN A 78 3.84 13.39 -3.43
N ASN A 79 3.88 14.35 -4.34
CA ASN A 79 5.01 15.29 -4.50
C ASN A 79 5.28 16.17 -3.27
N SER A 80 4.52 16.01 -2.21
CA SER A 80 4.72 16.74 -0.96
C SER A 80 5.79 16.14 -0.04
N GLY A 81 6.59 15.21 -0.54
CA GLY A 81 7.69 14.61 0.22
C GLY A 81 7.26 13.66 1.34
N THR A 82 6.00 13.52 1.56
CA THR A 82 5.49 12.49 2.45
C THR A 82 5.23 11.25 1.60
N ILE A 83 6.04 10.25 1.76
CA ILE A 83 5.73 8.93 1.25
C ILE A 83 4.45 8.53 1.97
N GLY A 84 3.33 8.78 1.32
CA GLY A 84 2.07 8.24 1.81
C GLY A 84 2.23 6.73 1.88
N THR A 85 2.21 6.22 3.09
CA THR A 85 2.26 4.78 3.34
C THR A 85 0.97 4.10 2.92
N ASN A 86 0.46 4.47 1.75
CA ASN A 86 -0.60 3.70 1.11
C ASN A 86 -0.02 2.46 0.46
N ILE A 87 0.76 1.77 1.26
CA ILE A 87 1.29 0.49 0.89
C ILE A 87 0.27 -0.57 1.31
N GLY A 88 -0.93 -0.40 0.81
CA GLY A 88 -1.88 -1.49 0.72
C GLY A 88 -1.60 -2.32 -0.51
N VAL A 89 -0.38 -2.27 -0.98
CA VAL A 89 0.03 -3.06 -2.10
C VAL A 89 0.07 -4.51 -1.68
N ALA A 90 -0.64 -5.27 -2.45
CA ALA A 90 -0.67 -6.70 -2.48
C ALA A 90 0.42 -7.38 -1.66
N LYS A 91 0.04 -8.37 -0.89
CA LYS A 91 0.98 -9.24 -0.16
C LYS A 91 2.12 -9.76 -1.03
N ASP A 92 1.92 -9.78 -2.34
CA ASP A 92 2.94 -10.16 -3.31
C ASP A 92 4.12 -9.18 -3.37
N CYS A 93 3.92 -7.96 -2.90
CA CYS A 93 4.98 -6.96 -2.79
C CYS A 93 5.59 -6.88 -1.39
N SER A 94 5.13 -7.68 -0.43
CA SER A 94 5.67 -7.64 0.92
C SER A 94 7.13 -8.12 0.96
N SER A 95 7.50 -9.10 0.14
CA SER A 95 8.88 -9.54 0.00
C SER A 95 9.77 -8.50 -0.68
N VAL A 96 9.27 -7.89 -1.75
CA VAL A 96 9.96 -6.80 -2.45
C VAL A 96 10.11 -5.58 -1.54
N HIS A 97 9.13 -5.34 -0.70
CA HIS A 97 9.14 -4.21 0.22
C HIS A 97 10.14 -4.40 1.36
N ILE A 98 10.32 -5.62 1.85
CA ILE A 98 11.33 -5.96 2.85
C ILE A 98 12.72 -5.83 2.25
N GLU A 99 12.94 -6.33 1.03
CA GLU A 99 14.20 -6.18 0.32
C GLU A 99 14.54 -4.70 0.09
N ALA A 100 13.58 -3.91 -0.39
CA ALA A 100 13.79 -2.48 -0.60
C ALA A 100 14.10 -1.73 0.71
N ALA A 101 13.49 -2.12 1.82
CA ALA A 101 13.79 -1.53 3.13
C ALA A 101 15.19 -1.91 3.62
N ASP A 102 15.62 -3.14 3.39
CA ASP A 102 16.95 -3.60 3.75
C ASP A 102 18.03 -2.95 2.86
N ASP A 103 17.77 -2.85 1.57
CA ASP A 103 18.62 -2.12 0.62
C ASP A 103 18.78 -0.65 1.02
N LEU A 104 17.68 -0.02 1.44
CA LEU A 104 17.70 1.36 1.91
C LEU A 104 18.51 1.50 3.20
N ARG A 105 18.38 0.56 4.12
CA ARG A 105 19.18 0.54 5.35
C ARG A 105 20.66 0.37 5.06
N GLU A 106 21.03 -0.50 4.13
CA GLU A 106 22.41 -0.67 3.70
C GLU A 106 22.95 0.59 3.04
N LEU A 107 22.15 1.24 2.21
CA LEU A 107 22.51 2.51 1.58
C LEU A 107 22.76 3.61 2.63
N ILE A 108 21.92 3.72 3.64
CA ILE A 108 22.08 4.65 4.76
C ILE A 108 23.37 4.34 5.52
N LYS A 109 23.69 3.09 5.81
CA LYS A 109 24.94 2.67 6.45
C LYS A 109 26.16 3.04 5.61
N ALA A 110 26.09 2.78 4.30
CA ALA A 110 27.17 3.13 3.38
C ALA A 110 27.40 4.64 3.32
N ASN A 111 26.34 5.44 3.28
CA ASN A 111 26.42 6.89 3.30
C ASN A 111 27.01 7.41 4.63
N SER A 112 26.64 6.82 5.76
CA SER A 112 27.21 7.16 7.07
C SER A 112 28.72 6.90 7.12
N ARG A 113 29.16 5.77 6.57
CA ARG A 113 30.59 5.44 6.49
C ARG A 113 31.36 6.42 5.60
N LEU A 114 30.77 6.81 4.47
CA LEU A 114 31.36 7.81 3.58
C LEU A 114 31.50 9.16 4.27
N LEU A 115 30.48 9.60 5.01
CA LEU A 115 30.53 10.82 5.79
C LEU A 115 31.63 10.79 6.85
N ASP A 116 31.77 9.69 7.59
CA ASP A 116 32.83 9.50 8.58
C ASP A 116 34.22 9.58 7.95
N MET A 117 34.40 8.95 6.78
CA MET A 117 35.64 9.02 6.03
C MET A 117 35.97 10.43 5.57
N LEU A 118 34.96 11.16 5.09
CA LEU A 118 35.11 12.55 4.66
C LEU A 118 35.47 13.46 5.83
N TYR A 119 34.80 13.30 6.97
CA TYR A 119 35.13 14.07 8.19
C TYR A 119 36.56 13.84 8.65
N LYS A 120 37.01 12.59 8.70
CA LYS A 120 38.40 12.27 9.03
C LYS A 120 39.40 12.89 8.06
N ARG A 121 39.06 12.91 6.78
CA ARG A 121 39.91 13.47 5.76
C ARG A 121 39.99 15.01 5.86
N ILE A 122 38.87 15.65 6.17
CA ILE A 122 38.80 17.09 6.42
C ILE A 122 39.64 17.41 7.65
N GLU A 123 39.51 16.71 8.74
CA GLU A 123 40.28 16.89 9.96
C GLU A 123 41.78 16.75 9.71
N LEU A 124 42.20 15.75 8.94
CA LEU A 124 43.59 15.56 8.54
C LEU A 124 44.12 16.72 7.70
N LEU A 125 43.31 17.28 6.82
CA LEU A 125 43.64 18.39 5.98
C LEU A 125 43.74 19.68 6.77
N GLU A 126 42.84 19.93 7.71
CA GLU A 126 42.85 21.07 8.60
C GLU A 126 44.09 21.05 9.48
N ASN A 127 44.44 19.88 10.04
CA ASN A 127 45.67 19.74 10.80
C ASN A 127 46.92 19.97 9.98
N LYS A 128 46.93 19.65 8.69
CA LYS A 128 48.04 19.97 7.79
C LYS A 128 48.17 21.45 7.46
N VAL A 129 47.04 22.14 7.40
CA VAL A 129 46.99 23.59 7.12
C VAL A 129 47.45 24.41 8.35
N LEU A 130 47.21 23.91 9.55
CA LEU A 130 47.60 24.55 10.82
C LEU A 130 49.08 24.35 11.16
N LEU A 131 49.77 23.49 10.46
CA LEU A 131 51.20 23.30 10.57
C LEU A 131 51.95 24.15 9.49
#